data_632f5685c77bc8ded927b6336bd9ad37
#
_entry.id   632f5685c77bc8ded927b6336bd9ad37
#
_cell.length_a   1.000
_cell.length_b   1.000
_cell.length_c   1.000
_cell.angle_alpha   90.00
_cell.angle_beta   90.00
_cell.angle_gamma   90.00
#
_symmetry.space_group_name_H-M   'P 1'
#
loop_
_entity.id
_entity.type
_entity.pdbx_description
1 polymer ?
#
loop_
_entity_poly.entity_id
_entity_poly.type
_entity_poly.pdbx_seq_one_letter_code
_entity_poly.pdbx_strand_id
1 'polypeptide(L)' 'MMIELMLVEGVSDVQLISYYLQNVYGWKHEKKNDLRLEPLDGHDHIESLSKGENQLILCGVGGNGRFAHFIEKHRINS' A
#
# COMPACT_ATOMS: atom_id res chain seq x y z
N MET A 1 16.72 1.85 -7.55
CA MET A 1 15.38 2.19 -7.04
C MET A 1 14.51 0.96 -6.97
N MET A 2 13.85 0.76 -5.86
CA MET A 2 12.95 -0.37 -5.68
C MET A 2 11.56 0.14 -5.35
N ILE A 3 10.54 -0.42 -5.99
CA ILE A 3 9.15 -0.13 -5.67
C ILE A 3 8.51 -1.45 -5.27
N GLU A 4 8.00 -1.51 -4.05
CA GLU A 4 7.34 -2.70 -3.52
C GLU A 4 5.88 -2.41 -3.23
N LEU A 5 5.07 -3.42 -3.37
CA LEU A 5 3.65 -3.38 -3.08
C LEU A 5 3.35 -4.38 -1.98
N MET A 6 2.70 -3.92 -0.91
CA MET A 6 2.27 -4.78 0.17
C MET A 6 0.76 -4.70 0.31
N LEU A 7 0.10 -5.83 0.19
CA LEU A 7 -1.35 -5.93 0.36
C LEU A 7 -1.66 -6.46 1.75
N VAL A 8 -2.53 -5.76 2.46
CA VAL A 8 -2.97 -6.15 3.79
C VAL A 8 -4.50 -6.10 3.87
N GLU A 9 -5.06 -6.71 4.92
CA GLU A 9 -6.50 -6.89 5.00
C GLU A 9 -7.28 -5.60 5.21
N GLY A 10 -6.77 -4.67 6.03
CA GLY A 10 -7.58 -3.54 6.41
C GLY A 10 -6.83 -2.24 6.59
N VAL A 11 -7.60 -1.17 6.73
CA VAL A 11 -7.08 0.18 6.93
C VAL A 11 -6.23 0.26 8.20
N SER A 12 -6.66 -0.43 9.26
CA SER A 12 -5.92 -0.44 10.52
C SER A 12 -4.51 -1.01 10.34
N ASP A 13 -4.38 -2.06 9.53
CA ASP A 13 -3.09 -2.66 9.25
C ASP A 13 -2.18 -1.70 8.49
N VAL A 14 -2.73 -1.00 7.50
CA VAL A 14 -1.98 0.00 6.75
C VAL A 14 -1.48 1.10 7.68
N GLN A 15 -2.36 1.60 8.53
CA GLN A 15 -2.02 2.69 9.45
C GLN A 15 -0.94 2.27 10.44
N LEU A 16 -1.06 1.07 10.99
CA LEU A 16 -0.10 0.55 11.96
C LEU A 16 1.28 0.35 11.33
N ILE A 17 1.32 -0.28 10.16
CA ILE A 17 2.57 -0.52 9.46
C ILE A 17 3.21 0.80 9.04
N SER A 18 2.42 1.72 8.51
CA SER A 18 2.89 3.04 8.09
C SER A 18 3.49 3.81 9.28
N TYR A 19 2.78 3.83 10.42
CA TYR A 19 3.26 4.49 11.62
C TYR A 19 4.60 3.90 12.08
N TYR A 20 4.68 2.57 12.12
CA TYR A 20 5.88 1.88 12.56
C TYR A 20 7.08 2.18 11.66
N LEU A 21 6.87 2.10 10.35
CA LEU A 21 7.94 2.37 9.39
C LEU A 21 8.42 3.81 9.47
N GLN A 22 7.50 4.75 9.65
CA GLN A 22 7.88 6.16 9.77
C GLN A 22 8.65 6.46 11.06
N ASN A 23 8.24 5.86 12.16
CA ASN A 23 8.80 6.22 13.47
C ASN A 23 9.99 5.37 13.90
N VAL A 24 10.13 4.18 13.38
CA VAL A 24 11.24 3.27 13.75
C VAL A 24 12.30 3.22 12.66
N TYR A 25 11.90 3.15 11.41
CA TYR A 25 12.82 2.95 10.30
C TYR A 25 13.08 4.18 9.45
N GLY A 26 12.43 5.29 9.76
CA GLY A 26 12.72 6.55 9.08
C GLY A 26 12.12 6.69 7.69
N TRP A 27 11.10 5.92 7.37
CA TRP A 27 10.39 6.10 6.10
C TRP A 27 9.60 7.40 6.13
N LYS A 28 9.38 7.98 4.95
CA LYS A 28 8.61 9.20 4.81
C LYS A 28 7.31 8.91 4.08
N HIS A 29 6.23 9.51 4.54
CA HIS A 29 4.94 9.40 3.87
C HIS A 29 4.96 10.26 2.61
N GLU A 30 4.56 9.66 1.50
CA GLU A 30 4.48 10.34 0.21
C GLU A 30 3.04 10.33 -0.28
N LYS A 31 2.64 11.40 -0.95
CA LYS A 31 1.32 11.44 -1.57
C LYS A 31 1.30 10.77 -2.93
N LYS A 32 2.46 10.65 -3.54
CA LYS A 32 2.59 10.10 -4.88
C LYS A 32 2.51 8.58 -4.87
N ASN A 33 1.77 8.05 -5.80
CA ASN A 33 1.60 6.61 -5.98
C ASN A 33 2.07 6.26 -7.39
N ASP A 34 3.33 5.83 -7.51
CA ASP A 34 3.94 5.59 -8.82
C ASP A 34 3.30 4.44 -9.58
N LEU A 35 2.65 3.51 -8.89
CA LEU A 35 1.94 2.43 -9.54
C LEU A 35 0.52 2.84 -9.97
N ARG A 36 0.10 4.03 -9.59
CA ARG A 36 -1.24 4.57 -9.91
C ARG A 36 -2.37 3.62 -9.52
N LEU A 37 -2.23 3.02 -8.36
CA LEU A 37 -3.26 2.15 -7.82
C LEU A 37 -4.42 2.99 -7.30
N GLU A 38 -5.63 2.49 -7.48
CA GLU A 38 -6.83 3.15 -7.01
C GLU A 38 -7.65 2.21 -6.15
N PRO A 39 -8.32 2.72 -5.11
CA PRO A 39 -9.22 1.89 -4.32
C PRO A 39 -10.33 1.29 -5.17
N LEU A 40 -10.78 0.10 -4.82
CA LEU A 40 -11.94 -0.51 -5.45
C LEU A 40 -13.22 0.22 -5.04
N ASP A 41 -13.24 0.65 -3.77
CA ASP A 41 -14.34 1.43 -3.22
C ASP A 41 -13.84 2.21 -2.00
N GLY A 42 -14.75 2.82 -1.25
CA GLY A 42 -14.39 3.64 -0.10
C GLY A 42 -13.82 2.90 1.10
N HIS A 43 -13.77 1.57 1.06
CA HIS A 43 -13.21 0.76 2.14
C HIS A 43 -11.74 0.44 1.94
N ASP A 44 -11.23 0.62 0.74
CA ASP A 44 -9.82 0.37 0.46
C ASP A 44 -8.99 1.59 0.84
N HIS A 45 -7.76 1.34 1.24
CA HIS A 45 -6.86 2.41 1.65
C HIS A 45 -5.47 2.18 1.07
N ILE A 46 -4.92 3.20 0.47
CA ILE A 46 -3.60 3.13 -0.17
C ILE A 46 -2.72 4.22 0.39
N GLU A 47 -1.53 3.84 0.88
CA GLU A 47 -0.53 4.79 1.34
C GLU A 47 0.80 4.50 0.68
N SER A 48 1.53 5.55 0.35
CA SER A 48 2.84 5.45 -0.27
C SER A 48 3.89 5.99 0.70
N LEU A 49 4.97 5.23 0.88
CA LEU A 49 6.08 5.61 1.74
C LEU A 49 7.37 5.54 0.93
N SER A 50 8.34 6.39 1.29
CA SER A 50 9.63 6.36 0.64
C SER A 50 10.77 6.37 1.65
N LYS A 51 11.90 5.77 1.27
CA LYS A 51 13.14 5.84 2.03
C LYS A 51 14.29 5.82 1.03
N GLY A 52 15.01 6.94 0.93
CA GLY A 52 16.02 7.08 -0.10
C GLY A 52 15.40 6.98 -1.48
N GLU A 53 15.86 6.05 -2.29
CA GLU A 53 15.33 5.81 -3.63
C GLU A 53 14.25 4.72 -3.66
N ASN A 54 13.95 4.14 -2.51
CA ASN A 54 12.99 3.04 -2.44
C ASN A 54 11.60 3.56 -2.12
N GLN A 55 10.59 2.88 -2.65
CA GLN A 55 9.20 3.21 -2.40
C GLN A 55 8.44 1.95 -1.98
N LEU A 56 7.56 2.10 -1.01
CA LEU A 56 6.66 1.05 -0.57
C LEU A 56 5.24 1.56 -0.66
N ILE A 57 4.38 0.78 -1.30
CA ILE A 57 2.97 1.11 -1.41
C ILE A 57 2.20 0.10 -0.58
N LEU A 58 1.48 0.59 0.42
CA LEU A 58 0.66 -0.21 1.31
C LEU A 58 -0.80 -0.12 0.89
N CYS A 59 -1.41 -1.26 0.65
CA CYS A 59 -2.81 -1.30 0.22
C CYS A 59 -3.63 -2.16 1.18
N GLY A 60 -4.57 -1.53 1.88
CA GLY A 60 -5.57 -2.23 2.66
C GLY A 60 -6.77 -2.49 1.78
N VAL A 61 -7.01 -3.75 1.45
CA VAL A 61 -8.01 -4.10 0.44
C VAL A 61 -9.24 -4.79 1.01
N GLY A 62 -9.43 -4.72 2.33
CA GLY A 62 -10.52 -5.41 2.99
C GLY A 62 -10.23 -6.91 3.11
N GLY A 63 -11.17 -7.66 3.69
CA GLY A 63 -11.01 -9.10 3.87
C GLY A 63 -11.64 -9.91 2.75
N ASN A 64 -11.64 -11.20 2.92
CA ASN A 64 -12.45 -12.18 2.19
C ASN A 64 -12.55 -12.00 0.67
N GLY A 65 -11.49 -12.42 -0.04
CA GLY A 65 -11.53 -12.47 -1.50
C GLY A 65 -11.25 -11.16 -2.20
N ARG A 66 -11.19 -10.05 -1.47
CA ARG A 66 -10.91 -8.75 -2.10
C ARG A 66 -9.48 -8.64 -2.63
N PHE A 67 -8.55 -9.42 -2.06
CA PHE A 67 -7.19 -9.46 -2.59
C PHE A 67 -7.17 -9.86 -4.06
N ALA A 68 -7.86 -10.95 -4.40
CA ALA A 68 -7.90 -11.42 -5.77
C ALA A 68 -8.56 -10.39 -6.69
N HIS A 69 -9.65 -9.78 -6.23
CA HIS A 69 -10.35 -8.76 -7.00
C HIS A 69 -9.48 -7.52 -7.23
N PHE A 70 -8.76 -7.10 -6.17
CA PHE A 70 -7.87 -5.94 -6.27
C PHE A 70 -6.74 -6.21 -7.27
N ILE A 71 -6.12 -7.39 -7.17
CA ILE A 71 -5.04 -7.77 -8.06
C ILE A 71 -5.53 -7.85 -9.51
N GLU A 72 -6.71 -8.41 -9.71
CA GLU A 72 -7.29 -8.50 -11.05
C GLU A 72 -7.58 -7.13 -11.64
N LYS A 73 -8.15 -6.22 -10.85
CA LYS A 73 -8.44 -4.86 -11.29
C LYS A 73 -7.18 -4.14 -11.77
N HIS A 74 -6.10 -4.27 -11.01
CA HIS A 74 -4.86 -3.58 -11.32
C HIS A 74 -3.88 -4.41 -12.14
N ARG A 75 -4.16 -5.69 -12.33
CA ARG A 75 -3.31 -6.64 -13.04
C ARG A 75 -1.87 -6.57 -12.56
N ILE A 76 -1.74 -6.58 -11.23
CA ILE A 76 -0.44 -6.53 -10.60
C ILE A 76 0.20 -7.92 -10.69
N ASN A 77 1.24 -8.04 -11.49
CA ASN A 77 1.99 -9.28 -11.63
C ASN A 77 3.39 -9.07 -11.12
N SER A 78 3.86 -10.05 -10.40
CA SER A 78 5.23 -10.08 -9.94
C SER A 78 6.18 -10.41 -11.08
#